data_866a9faf12f039a6b298b1a087b3f686
#
_entry.id   866a9faf12f039a6b298b1a087b3f686
#
_cell.length_a   1.000
_cell.length_b   1.000
_cell.length_c   1.000
_cell.angle_alpha   90.00
_cell.angle_beta   90.00
_cell.angle_gamma   90.00
#
_symmetry.space_group_name_H-M   'P 1'
#
loop_
_entity.id
_entity.type
_entity.pdbx_description
1 polymer ?
#
loop_
_entity_poly.entity_id
_entity_poly.type
_entity_poly.pdbx_seq_one_letter_code
_entity_poly.pdbx_strand_id
1 'polypeptide(L)'
;MTTSEKRRRLIEAAVDLFTEHGIHATSLADIAKRADVPLGNVYYYFKTKDDLARAVFAHRAWEIDQLTENLDRYASPAERLREFLLFVAHHADGYTRNGCPIGRLCQEMNMATPLSDEVARLFGAVLTWLEGQFRQLGAADSRRQAVHLLGAVQGAILLAKTFRDESLLKAEMERLAQAV
;
A
#
# COMPACT_ATOMS: atom_id res chain seq x y z
N MET A 1 -22.94 -12.23 -15.00
CA MET A 1 -21.92 -11.89 -14.00
C MET A 1 -22.10 -12.78 -12.78
N THR A 2 -21.06 -13.55 -12.39
CA THR A 2 -21.11 -14.48 -11.27
C THR A 2 -21.08 -13.76 -9.92
N THR A 3 -21.48 -14.43 -8.84
CA THR A 3 -21.42 -13.91 -7.46
C THR A 3 -19.99 -13.53 -7.07
N SER A 4 -19.01 -14.37 -7.41
CA SER A 4 -17.58 -14.12 -7.15
C SER A 4 -17.06 -12.89 -7.88
N GLU A 5 -17.49 -12.69 -9.14
CA GLU A 5 -17.06 -11.54 -9.95
C GLU A 5 -17.60 -10.20 -9.42
N LYS A 6 -18.87 -10.15 -9.00
CA LYS A 6 -19.44 -8.94 -8.38
C LYS A 6 -18.70 -8.57 -7.08
N ARG A 7 -18.41 -9.56 -6.23
CA ARG A 7 -17.64 -9.32 -4.99
C ARG A 7 -16.24 -8.76 -5.31
N ARG A 8 -15.53 -9.32 -6.30
CA ARG A 8 -14.21 -8.84 -6.73
C ARG A 8 -14.28 -7.38 -7.19
N ARG A 9 -15.23 -7.05 -8.09
CA ARG A 9 -15.42 -5.67 -8.59
C ARG A 9 -15.71 -4.66 -7.49
N LEU A 10 -16.48 -5.06 -6.47
CA LEU A 10 -16.73 -4.20 -5.30
C LEU A 10 -15.47 -3.93 -4.50
N ILE A 11 -14.61 -4.94 -4.31
CA ILE A 11 -13.33 -4.77 -3.61
C ILE A 11 -12.40 -3.86 -4.43
N GLU A 12 -12.25 -4.10 -5.73
CA GLU A 12 -11.42 -3.29 -6.63
C GLU A 12 -11.88 -1.83 -6.65
N ALA A 13 -13.19 -1.59 -6.79
CA ALA A 13 -13.74 -0.24 -6.72
C ALA A 13 -13.52 0.44 -5.36
N ALA A 14 -13.58 -0.32 -4.27
CA ALA A 14 -13.28 0.20 -2.94
C ALA A 14 -11.78 0.50 -2.76
N VAL A 15 -10.89 -0.33 -3.29
CA VAL A 15 -9.44 -0.10 -3.33
C VAL A 15 -9.12 1.23 -4.02
N ASP A 16 -9.72 1.46 -5.21
CA ASP A 16 -9.54 2.70 -5.95
C ASP A 16 -10.06 3.92 -5.18
N LEU A 17 -11.31 3.88 -4.73
CA LEU A 17 -11.96 5.00 -4.05
C LEU A 17 -11.31 5.32 -2.70
N PHE A 18 -10.88 4.31 -1.94
CA PHE A 18 -10.15 4.54 -0.69
C PHE A 18 -8.78 5.15 -0.95
N THR A 19 -8.14 4.82 -2.08
CA THR A 19 -6.88 5.43 -2.49
C THR A 19 -7.08 6.88 -2.96
N GLU A 20 -8.14 7.15 -3.73
CA GLU A 20 -8.44 8.49 -4.28
C GLU A 20 -8.99 9.46 -3.22
N HIS A 21 -9.96 9.02 -2.41
CA HIS A 21 -10.77 9.87 -1.54
C HIS A 21 -10.61 9.56 -0.04
N GLY A 22 -10.07 8.39 0.30
CA GLY A 22 -10.01 7.88 1.65
C GLY A 22 -11.25 7.10 2.06
N ILE A 23 -11.10 6.37 3.17
CA ILE A 23 -12.17 5.49 3.66
C ILE A 23 -13.37 6.28 4.19
N HIS A 24 -13.12 7.39 4.91
CA HIS A 24 -14.21 8.17 5.52
C HIS A 24 -15.08 8.89 4.48
N ALA A 25 -14.47 9.44 3.44
CA ALA A 25 -15.16 10.18 2.39
C ALA A 25 -15.87 9.30 1.35
N THR A 26 -15.64 7.98 1.35
CA THR A 26 -16.23 7.04 0.39
C THR A 26 -17.47 6.37 0.98
N SER A 27 -18.60 6.41 0.28
CA SER A 27 -19.83 5.70 0.66
C SER A 27 -19.96 4.35 -0.05
N LEU A 28 -20.78 3.44 0.50
CA LEU A 28 -21.14 2.18 -0.18
C LEU A 28 -21.86 2.43 -1.51
N ALA A 29 -22.57 3.55 -1.65
CA ALA A 29 -23.24 3.93 -2.90
C ALA A 29 -22.22 4.33 -3.98
N ASP A 30 -21.15 5.05 -3.62
CA ASP A 30 -20.05 5.39 -4.54
C ASP A 30 -19.34 4.13 -5.05
N ILE A 31 -19.09 3.19 -4.14
CA ILE A 31 -18.46 1.91 -4.47
C ILE A 31 -19.37 1.08 -5.39
N ALA A 32 -20.66 1.00 -5.10
CA ALA A 32 -21.63 0.31 -5.94
C ALA A 32 -21.65 0.89 -7.36
N LYS A 33 -21.67 2.22 -7.46
CA LYS A 33 -21.66 2.97 -8.73
C LYS A 33 -20.35 2.72 -9.51
N ARG A 34 -19.18 2.82 -8.85
CA ARG A 34 -17.87 2.57 -9.47
C ARG A 34 -17.73 1.13 -9.94
N ALA A 35 -18.24 0.17 -9.16
CA ALA A 35 -18.22 -1.25 -9.49
C ALA A 35 -19.25 -1.66 -10.55
N ASP A 36 -20.17 -0.79 -10.92
CA ASP A 36 -21.34 -1.11 -11.76
C ASP A 36 -22.13 -2.32 -11.20
N VAL A 37 -22.41 -2.27 -9.89
CA VAL A 37 -23.15 -3.28 -9.13
C VAL A 37 -24.30 -2.58 -8.40
N PRO A 38 -25.53 -3.10 -8.46
CA PRO A 38 -26.65 -2.51 -7.71
C PRO A 38 -26.36 -2.40 -6.21
N LEU A 39 -26.71 -1.27 -5.58
CA LEU A 39 -26.43 -1.01 -4.16
C LEU A 39 -26.98 -2.13 -3.23
N GLY A 40 -28.15 -2.69 -3.54
CA GLY A 40 -28.69 -3.81 -2.78
C GLY A 40 -27.79 -5.05 -2.75
N ASN A 41 -26.99 -5.25 -3.80
CA ASN A 41 -26.03 -6.35 -3.85
C ASN A 41 -24.80 -6.08 -2.96
N VAL A 42 -24.44 -4.83 -2.71
CA VAL A 42 -23.33 -4.50 -1.79
C VAL A 42 -23.63 -5.06 -0.42
N TYR A 43 -24.84 -4.81 0.11
CA TYR A 43 -25.28 -5.31 1.42
C TYR A 43 -25.41 -6.83 1.50
N TYR A 44 -25.52 -7.51 0.35
CA TYR A 44 -25.45 -8.98 0.31
C TYR A 44 -24.03 -9.47 0.61
N TYR A 45 -22.98 -8.81 0.10
CA TYR A 45 -21.58 -9.21 0.26
C TYR A 45 -20.93 -8.63 1.53
N PHE A 46 -21.27 -7.38 1.86
CA PHE A 46 -20.66 -6.60 2.92
C PHE A 46 -21.75 -5.94 3.76
N LYS A 47 -21.93 -6.41 4.99
CA LYS A 47 -22.99 -5.90 5.88
C LYS A 47 -22.68 -4.49 6.37
N THR A 48 -21.41 -4.17 6.52
CA THR A 48 -20.91 -2.89 7.01
C THR A 48 -19.79 -2.37 6.09
N LYS A 49 -19.47 -1.08 6.22
CA LYS A 49 -18.31 -0.48 5.56
C LYS A 49 -17.00 -1.09 6.10
N ASP A 50 -16.98 -1.47 7.38
CA ASP A 50 -15.83 -2.14 8.00
C ASP A 50 -15.55 -3.52 7.40
N ASP A 51 -16.61 -4.28 7.07
CA ASP A 51 -16.42 -5.58 6.39
C ASP A 51 -15.78 -5.39 5.01
N LEU A 52 -16.18 -4.35 4.30
CA LEU A 52 -15.57 -4.01 3.01
C LEU A 52 -14.14 -3.48 3.20
N ALA A 53 -13.88 -2.67 4.24
CA ALA A 53 -12.54 -2.19 4.57
C ALA A 53 -11.59 -3.37 4.86
N ARG A 54 -12.02 -4.37 5.63
CA ARG A 54 -11.23 -5.59 5.85
C ARG A 54 -10.92 -6.33 4.55
N ALA A 55 -11.88 -6.40 3.63
CA ALA A 55 -11.64 -7.01 2.32
C ALA A 55 -10.62 -6.21 1.49
N VAL A 56 -10.62 -4.88 1.57
CA VAL A 56 -9.59 -4.01 0.97
C VAL A 56 -8.23 -4.24 1.62
N PHE A 57 -8.16 -4.36 2.96
CA PHE A 57 -6.89 -4.63 3.65
C PHE A 57 -6.32 -6.00 3.27
N ALA A 58 -7.18 -7.03 3.18
CA ALA A 58 -6.76 -8.35 2.69
C ALA A 58 -6.25 -8.30 1.24
N HIS A 59 -6.86 -7.49 0.38
CA HIS A 59 -6.39 -7.27 -0.98
C HIS A 59 -5.02 -6.57 -0.99
N ARG A 60 -4.83 -5.52 -0.17
CA ARG A 60 -3.52 -4.84 -0.01
C ARG A 60 -2.44 -5.76 0.55
N ALA A 61 -2.78 -6.64 1.49
CA ALA A 61 -1.84 -7.66 1.98
C ALA A 61 -1.40 -8.59 0.85
N TRP A 62 -2.34 -9.07 0.05
CA TRP A 62 -2.04 -9.88 -1.13
C TRP A 62 -1.14 -9.15 -2.15
N GLU A 63 -1.39 -7.86 -2.43
CA GLU A 63 -0.52 -7.06 -3.30
C GLU A 63 0.92 -6.94 -2.75
N ILE A 64 1.07 -6.75 -1.42
CA ILE A 64 2.37 -6.72 -0.75
C ILE A 64 3.08 -8.07 -0.91
N ASP A 65 2.37 -9.17 -0.65
CA ASP A 65 2.92 -10.52 -0.80
C ASP A 65 3.38 -10.78 -2.23
N GLN A 66 2.57 -10.43 -3.24
CA GLN A 66 2.94 -10.56 -4.66
C GLN A 66 4.16 -9.70 -5.02
N LEU A 67 4.25 -8.47 -4.50
CA LEU A 67 5.40 -7.60 -4.71
C LEU A 67 6.67 -8.23 -4.11
N THR A 68 6.61 -8.65 -2.85
CA THR A 68 7.78 -9.22 -2.16
C THR A 68 8.21 -10.56 -2.75
N GLU A 69 7.28 -11.44 -3.12
CA GLU A 69 7.56 -12.69 -3.85
C GLU A 69 8.25 -12.43 -5.20
N ASN A 70 7.83 -11.40 -5.95
CA ASN A 70 8.48 -11.03 -7.20
C ASN A 70 9.89 -10.47 -6.96
N LEU A 71 10.06 -9.63 -5.93
CA LEU A 71 11.36 -9.09 -5.55
C LEU A 71 12.31 -10.19 -5.06
N ASP A 72 11.83 -11.22 -4.37
CA ASP A 72 12.63 -12.33 -3.88
C ASP A 72 13.25 -13.21 -4.99
N ARG A 73 12.82 -13.03 -6.25
CA ARG A 73 13.42 -13.70 -7.42
C ARG A 73 14.77 -13.11 -7.84
N TYR A 74 15.10 -11.89 -7.42
CA TYR A 74 16.41 -11.30 -7.67
C TYR A 74 17.48 -12.01 -6.84
N ALA A 75 18.69 -12.11 -7.39
CA ALA A 75 19.72 -13.00 -6.89
C ALA A 75 20.29 -12.59 -5.52
N SER A 76 20.34 -11.28 -5.24
CA SER A 76 20.94 -10.76 -4.00
C SER A 76 20.01 -9.84 -3.23
N PRO A 77 20.17 -9.75 -1.89
CA PRO A 77 19.40 -8.80 -1.09
C PRO A 77 19.58 -7.33 -1.51
N ALA A 78 20.77 -6.95 -1.99
CA ALA A 78 21.01 -5.60 -2.51
C ALA A 78 20.20 -5.33 -3.78
N GLU A 79 20.14 -6.28 -4.72
CA GLU A 79 19.30 -6.18 -5.90
C GLU A 79 17.80 -6.07 -5.52
N ARG A 80 17.34 -6.87 -4.56
CA ARG A 80 15.96 -6.85 -4.09
C ARG A 80 15.57 -5.49 -3.51
N LEU A 81 16.43 -4.90 -2.68
CA LEU A 81 16.23 -3.55 -2.12
C LEU A 81 16.23 -2.48 -3.22
N ARG A 82 17.16 -2.59 -4.18
CA ARG A 82 17.21 -1.69 -5.34
C ARG A 82 15.94 -1.76 -6.16
N GLU A 83 15.48 -2.94 -6.50
CA GLU A 83 14.28 -3.15 -7.31
C GLU A 83 13.01 -2.71 -6.57
N PHE A 84 12.95 -2.86 -5.24
CA PHE A 84 11.89 -2.26 -4.42
C PHE A 84 11.84 -0.73 -4.57
N LEU A 85 12.99 -0.06 -4.52
CA LEU A 85 13.06 1.40 -4.69
C LEU A 85 12.71 1.84 -6.12
N LEU A 86 13.19 1.11 -7.12
CA LEU A 86 12.85 1.35 -8.52
C LEU A 86 11.36 1.11 -8.81
N PHE A 87 10.74 0.11 -8.16
CA PHE A 87 9.30 -0.08 -8.22
C PHE A 87 8.55 1.15 -7.69
N VAL A 88 8.99 1.72 -6.55
CA VAL A 88 8.39 2.95 -6.01
C VAL A 88 8.58 4.13 -6.97
N ALA A 89 9.78 4.30 -7.55
CA ALA A 89 10.07 5.34 -8.53
C ALA A 89 9.20 5.20 -9.80
N HIS A 90 9.01 3.96 -10.28
CA HIS A 90 8.17 3.70 -11.45
C HIS A 90 6.70 4.09 -11.24
N HIS A 91 6.20 3.96 -10.00
CA HIS A 91 4.83 4.31 -9.64
C HIS A 91 4.69 5.73 -9.05
N ALA A 92 5.70 6.59 -9.25
CA ALA A 92 5.76 7.93 -8.65
C ALA A 92 4.56 8.82 -9.00
N ASP A 93 4.03 8.75 -10.22
CA ASP A 93 2.84 9.48 -10.65
C ASP A 93 1.63 9.17 -9.75
N GLY A 94 1.35 7.89 -9.51
CA GLY A 94 0.26 7.44 -8.61
C GLY A 94 0.46 7.91 -7.17
N TYR A 95 1.68 7.79 -6.65
CA TYR A 95 2.03 8.26 -5.30
C TYR A 95 1.96 9.78 -5.17
N THR A 96 2.34 10.51 -6.21
CA THR A 96 2.26 11.98 -6.24
C THR A 96 0.81 12.46 -6.20
N ARG A 97 -0.09 11.79 -6.92
CA ARG A 97 -1.51 12.13 -6.89
C ARG A 97 -2.19 11.74 -5.58
N ASN A 98 -2.02 10.52 -5.14
CA ASN A 98 -2.86 9.93 -4.09
C ASN A 98 -2.14 9.75 -2.74
N GLY A 99 -0.79 9.77 -2.73
CA GLY A 99 0.02 9.38 -1.59
C GLY A 99 0.18 7.86 -1.48
N CYS A 100 0.82 7.41 -0.41
CA CYS A 100 0.91 5.98 -0.12
C CYS A 100 -0.47 5.44 0.27
N PRO A 101 -1.02 4.42 -0.43
CA PRO A 101 -2.33 3.87 -0.09
C PRO A 101 -2.42 3.34 1.34
N ILE A 102 -1.37 2.67 1.82
CA ILE A 102 -1.32 2.15 3.20
C ILE A 102 -1.17 3.31 4.19
N GLY A 103 -0.30 4.29 3.89
CA GLY A 103 -0.08 5.47 4.74
C GLY A 103 -1.36 6.28 4.93
N ARG A 104 -2.16 6.42 3.86
CA ARG A 104 -3.47 7.08 3.95
C ARG A 104 -4.42 6.34 4.88
N LEU A 105 -4.54 5.03 4.74
CA LEU A 105 -5.36 4.21 5.63
C LEU A 105 -4.94 4.36 7.09
N CYS A 106 -3.61 4.36 7.37
CA CYS A 106 -3.09 4.58 8.71
C CYS A 106 -3.48 5.95 9.29
N GLN A 107 -3.46 7.01 8.48
CA GLN A 107 -3.81 8.37 8.93
C GLN A 107 -5.31 8.53 9.19
N GLU A 108 -6.17 7.81 8.47
CA GLU A 108 -7.61 7.88 8.61
C GLU A 108 -8.16 6.95 9.69
N MET A 109 -7.42 5.90 10.07
CA MET A 109 -7.87 4.99 11.13
C MET A 109 -7.67 5.61 12.50
N ASN A 110 -8.75 5.62 13.30
CA ASN A 110 -8.63 5.93 14.72
C ASN A 110 -7.81 4.81 15.40
N MET A 111 -6.73 5.19 16.11
CA MET A 111 -5.79 4.28 16.76
C MET A 111 -6.40 3.33 17.80
N ALA A 112 -7.66 3.48 18.12
CA ALA A 112 -8.39 2.67 19.13
C ALA A 112 -9.34 1.63 18.53
N THR A 113 -9.23 1.30 17.25
CA THR A 113 -10.12 0.33 16.60
C THR A 113 -9.39 -0.94 16.15
N PRO A 114 -10.07 -2.10 16.10
CA PRO A 114 -9.48 -3.33 15.53
C PRO A 114 -8.95 -3.16 14.09
N LEU A 115 -9.53 -2.23 13.31
CA LEU A 115 -9.09 -1.94 11.95
C LEU A 115 -7.70 -1.28 11.91
N SER A 116 -7.32 -0.50 12.94
CA SER A 116 -5.98 0.12 13.03
C SER A 116 -4.89 -0.94 13.14
N ASP A 117 -5.13 -2.03 13.89
CA ASP A 117 -4.19 -3.14 14.02
C ASP A 117 -4.02 -3.89 12.68
N GLU A 118 -5.10 -4.01 11.91
CA GLU A 118 -5.05 -4.63 10.58
C GLU A 118 -4.22 -3.79 9.59
N VAL A 119 -4.39 -2.47 9.61
CA VAL A 119 -3.58 -1.55 8.76
C VAL A 119 -2.12 -1.53 9.21
N ALA A 120 -1.84 -1.54 10.52
CA ALA A 120 -0.48 -1.61 11.05
C ALA A 120 0.26 -2.88 10.58
N ARG A 121 -0.45 -4.01 10.43
CA ARG A 121 0.13 -5.24 9.89
C ARG A 121 0.57 -5.10 8.43
N LEU A 122 -0.08 -4.26 7.61
CA LEU A 122 0.33 -4.02 6.22
C LEU A 122 1.72 -3.35 6.16
N PHE A 123 1.94 -2.29 6.94
CA PHE A 123 3.29 -1.71 7.06
C PHE A 123 4.28 -2.66 7.73
N GLY A 124 3.81 -3.45 8.70
CA GLY A 124 4.60 -4.47 9.37
C GLY A 124 5.14 -5.52 8.40
N ALA A 125 4.36 -5.95 7.42
CA ALA A 125 4.79 -6.91 6.40
C ALA A 125 5.94 -6.34 5.54
N VAL A 126 5.78 -5.12 5.00
CA VAL A 126 6.83 -4.45 4.24
C VAL A 126 8.09 -4.27 5.08
N LEU A 127 7.93 -3.80 6.33
CA LEU A 127 9.07 -3.56 7.23
C LEU A 127 9.81 -4.84 7.59
N THR A 128 9.10 -5.94 7.81
CA THR A 128 9.68 -7.26 8.10
C THR A 128 10.47 -7.80 6.90
N TRP A 129 9.92 -7.64 5.69
CA TRP A 129 10.63 -8.03 4.47
C TRP A 129 11.92 -7.23 4.29
N LEU A 130 11.87 -5.89 4.43
CA LEU A 130 13.06 -5.01 4.37
C LEU A 130 14.11 -5.40 5.42
N GLU A 131 13.68 -5.64 6.67
CA GLU A 131 14.56 -6.10 7.74
C GLU A 131 15.25 -7.43 7.39
N GLY A 132 14.52 -8.35 6.75
CA GLY A 132 15.07 -9.61 6.25
C GLY A 132 16.19 -9.41 5.22
N GLN A 133 16.02 -8.45 4.29
CA GLN A 133 17.07 -8.14 3.30
C GLN A 133 18.30 -7.55 3.98
N PHE A 134 18.16 -6.58 4.89
CA PHE A 134 19.29 -6.00 5.62
C PHE A 134 20.00 -7.01 6.52
N ARG A 135 19.27 -7.96 7.11
CA ARG A 135 19.88 -9.06 7.89
C ARG A 135 20.74 -9.96 7.00
N GLN A 136 20.29 -10.28 5.80
CA GLN A 136 21.07 -11.07 4.82
C GLN A 136 22.31 -10.32 4.32
N LEU A 137 22.29 -8.99 4.29
CA LEU A 137 23.45 -8.14 4.00
C LEU A 137 24.45 -8.03 5.17
N GLY A 138 24.13 -8.61 6.33
CA GLY A 138 24.99 -8.55 7.51
C GLY A 138 24.94 -7.23 8.28
N ALA A 139 23.88 -6.45 8.12
CA ALA A 139 23.70 -5.18 8.84
C ALA A 139 23.66 -5.41 10.35
N ALA A 140 24.45 -4.66 11.11
CA ALA A 140 24.51 -4.77 12.58
C ALA A 140 23.16 -4.48 13.26
N ASP A 141 22.34 -3.59 12.68
CA ASP A 141 20.98 -3.27 13.13
C ASP A 141 20.04 -3.23 11.92
N SER A 142 19.65 -4.41 11.47
CA SER A 142 18.79 -4.60 10.29
C SER A 142 17.42 -3.93 10.48
N ARG A 143 16.87 -3.94 11.70
CA ARG A 143 15.59 -3.29 12.02
C ARG A 143 15.67 -1.79 11.85
N ARG A 144 16.72 -1.14 12.38
CA ARG A 144 16.94 0.30 12.23
C ARG A 144 17.12 0.70 10.77
N GLN A 145 17.88 -0.09 9.99
CA GLN A 145 18.08 0.14 8.56
C GLN A 145 16.74 0.06 7.79
N ALA A 146 15.91 -0.94 8.08
CA ALA A 146 14.60 -1.09 7.47
C ALA A 146 13.65 0.07 7.82
N VAL A 147 13.61 0.50 9.08
CA VAL A 147 12.82 1.66 9.51
C VAL A 147 13.30 2.94 8.82
N HIS A 148 14.63 3.13 8.73
CA HIS A 148 15.20 4.29 8.06
C HIS A 148 14.82 4.32 6.57
N LEU A 149 14.99 3.21 5.85
CA LEU A 149 14.65 3.12 4.43
C LEU A 149 13.15 3.36 4.20
N LEU A 150 12.29 2.67 4.95
CA LEU A 150 10.84 2.84 4.80
C LEU A 150 10.40 4.27 5.16
N GLY A 151 11.00 4.86 6.19
CA GLY A 151 10.76 6.26 6.58
C GLY A 151 11.16 7.25 5.48
N ALA A 152 12.31 7.04 4.82
CA ALA A 152 12.76 7.85 3.69
C ALA A 152 11.78 7.75 2.50
N VAL A 153 11.36 6.53 2.16
CA VAL A 153 10.33 6.30 1.12
C VAL A 153 9.03 7.03 1.43
N GLN A 154 8.51 6.91 2.67
CA GLN A 154 7.26 7.56 3.06
C GLN A 154 7.40 9.10 3.09
N GLY A 155 8.53 9.62 3.53
CA GLY A 155 8.85 11.05 3.49
C GLY A 155 8.89 11.59 2.06
N ALA A 156 9.56 10.90 1.15
CA ALA A 156 9.63 11.28 -0.27
C ALA A 156 8.23 11.27 -0.94
N ILE A 157 7.40 10.27 -0.65
CA ILE A 157 6.01 10.21 -1.14
C ILE A 157 5.20 11.41 -0.61
N LEU A 158 5.32 11.74 0.67
CA LEU A 158 4.64 12.89 1.27
C LEU A 158 5.04 14.20 0.60
N LEU A 159 6.35 14.41 0.37
CA LEU A 159 6.87 15.62 -0.27
C LEU A 159 6.42 15.72 -1.72
N ALA A 160 6.53 14.63 -2.50
CA ALA A 160 6.08 14.59 -3.89
C ALA A 160 4.59 14.94 -4.01
N LYS A 161 3.74 14.38 -3.13
CA LYS A 161 2.32 14.70 -3.09
C LYS A 161 2.05 16.15 -2.70
N THR A 162 2.74 16.66 -1.66
CA THR A 162 2.55 18.02 -1.15
C THR A 162 2.89 19.07 -2.20
N PHE A 163 4.01 18.87 -2.90
CA PHE A 163 4.48 19.79 -3.92
C PHE A 163 3.96 19.49 -5.33
N ARG A 164 3.23 18.36 -5.51
CA ARG A 164 2.75 17.87 -6.81
C ARG A 164 3.88 17.68 -7.81
N ASP A 165 5.00 17.20 -7.32
CA ASP A 165 6.24 17.02 -8.08
C ASP A 165 6.77 15.60 -7.90
N GLU A 166 6.57 14.78 -8.92
CA GLU A 166 7.03 13.38 -8.91
C GLU A 166 8.55 13.24 -8.99
N SER A 167 9.25 14.31 -9.46
CA SER A 167 10.70 14.29 -9.57
C SER A 167 11.39 14.16 -8.20
N LEU A 168 10.77 14.72 -7.15
CA LEU A 168 11.26 14.59 -5.77
C LEU A 168 11.30 13.13 -5.32
N LEU A 169 10.25 12.36 -5.62
CA LEU A 169 10.19 10.94 -5.27
C LEU A 169 11.18 10.14 -6.12
N LYS A 170 11.20 10.35 -7.43
CA LYS A 170 12.09 9.64 -8.35
C LYS A 170 13.56 9.84 -7.97
N ALA A 171 13.98 11.08 -7.77
CA ALA A 171 15.36 11.42 -7.41
C ALA A 171 15.78 10.76 -6.07
N GLU A 172 14.91 10.78 -5.06
CA GLU A 172 15.24 10.15 -3.78
C GLU A 172 15.30 8.61 -3.87
N MET A 173 14.39 7.99 -4.63
CA MET A 173 14.45 6.53 -4.84
C MET A 173 15.71 6.12 -5.60
N GLU A 174 16.11 6.84 -6.63
CA GLU A 174 17.35 6.60 -7.38
C GLU A 174 18.58 6.76 -6.49
N ARG A 175 18.63 7.82 -5.68
CA ARG A 175 19.72 8.05 -4.71
C ARG A 175 19.81 6.90 -3.69
N LEU A 176 18.68 6.47 -3.14
CA LEU A 176 18.64 5.35 -2.20
C LEU A 176 19.03 4.03 -2.87
N ALA A 177 18.63 3.80 -4.11
CA ALA A 177 18.98 2.60 -4.88
C ALA A 177 20.46 2.48 -5.22
N GLN A 178 21.19 3.60 -5.23
CA GLN A 178 22.65 3.63 -5.40
C GLN A 178 23.40 3.36 -4.09
N ALA A 179 22.73 3.52 -2.95
CA ALA A 179 23.33 3.42 -1.62
C ALA A 179 23.16 2.03 -0.95
N VAL A 180 22.37 1.11 -1.53
CA VAL A 180 22.09 -0.24 -1.01
C VAL A 180 22.89 -1.35 -1.64
#